data_bbce24f01ea6497d4679b286ce9e5f31
#
_entry.id   bbce24f01ea6497d4679b286ce9e5f31
#
_cell.length_a   1.000
_cell.length_b   1.000
_cell.length_c   1.000
_cell.angle_alpha   90.00
_cell.angle_beta   90.00
_cell.angle_gamma   90.00
#
_symmetry.space_group_name_H-M   'P 1'
#
loop_
_entity.id
_entity.type
_entity.pdbx_description
1 polymer ?
#
loop_
_entity_poly.entity_id
_entity_poly.type
_entity_poly.pdbx_seq_one_letter_code
_entity_poly.pdbx_strand_id
1 'polypeptide(L)'
;MINAEYQNNTHRDVVRFFQAEPFHHIILDNFIEDENLVTEVSKEVRKIQNDQYDFDEHYAVQTKKRGLSQIERLPENTKKLVEFFQSPVMIEYLEKITGITGLLADPELLGGGVHKMDSGGHLAVHADFNIHMNTGYHRRVNALLYLNPDWQAEWGGELQLWDEAMIKCHEKVLPILNRLVVFRITDDALHGHPDPLNSPEDVSRYSLAFYYYTQDRPEKEKAPFHWAIWHQRPGGIF
;
A
#
# COMPACT_ATOMS: atom_id res chain seq x y z
N MET A 1 -15.94 4.67 10.49
CA MET A 1 -14.76 3.81 10.23
C MET A 1 -13.45 4.62 10.18
N ILE A 2 -13.39 5.81 9.55
CA ILE A 2 -12.22 6.68 9.72
C ILE A 2 -12.22 7.21 11.15
N ASN A 3 -11.08 7.16 11.83
CA ASN A 3 -10.93 7.70 13.17
C ASN A 3 -11.31 9.20 13.19
N ALA A 4 -12.07 9.60 14.20
CA ALA A 4 -12.59 10.96 14.33
C ALA A 4 -11.48 12.03 14.34
N GLU A 5 -10.27 11.70 14.81
CA GLU A 5 -9.12 12.58 14.74
C GLU A 5 -8.84 13.04 13.30
N TYR A 6 -8.81 12.10 12.33
CA TYR A 6 -8.51 12.40 10.95
C TYR A 6 -9.68 13.08 10.22
N GLN A 7 -10.91 12.69 10.54
CA GLN A 7 -12.10 13.37 9.99
C GLN A 7 -12.15 14.85 10.37
N ASN A 8 -11.83 15.16 11.62
CA ASN A 8 -11.89 16.51 12.16
C ASN A 8 -10.67 17.38 11.83
N ASN A 9 -9.53 16.77 11.46
CA ASN A 9 -8.27 17.45 11.22
C ASN A 9 -7.74 17.32 9.79
N THR A 10 -8.62 17.13 8.81
CA THR A 10 -8.24 16.93 7.40
C THR A 10 -7.29 18.04 6.89
N HIS A 11 -7.48 19.29 7.34
CA HIS A 11 -6.59 20.40 6.95
C HIS A 11 -5.13 20.16 7.39
N ARG A 12 -4.92 19.66 8.61
CA ARG A 12 -3.58 19.27 9.09
C ARG A 12 -2.98 18.18 8.22
N ASP A 13 -3.79 17.21 7.84
CA ASP A 13 -3.33 16.06 7.06
C ASP A 13 -3.00 16.46 5.61
N VAL A 14 -3.73 17.40 5.02
CA VAL A 14 -3.35 18.04 3.74
C VAL A 14 -1.95 18.63 3.81
N VAL A 15 -1.66 19.45 4.85
CA VAL A 15 -0.34 20.06 5.01
C VAL A 15 0.75 19.01 5.14
N ARG A 16 0.53 17.98 5.96
CA ARG A 16 1.48 16.87 6.15
C ARG A 16 1.74 16.14 4.85
N PHE A 17 0.69 15.82 4.07
CA PHE A 17 0.81 15.12 2.81
C PHE A 17 1.67 15.89 1.79
N PHE A 18 1.42 17.20 1.63
CA PHE A 18 2.14 18.01 0.64
C PHE A 18 3.55 18.42 1.07
N GLN A 19 3.87 18.41 2.36
CA GLN A 19 5.20 18.72 2.89
C GLN A 19 6.10 17.49 3.04
N ALA A 20 5.56 16.29 2.83
CA ALA A 20 6.32 15.06 3.00
C ALA A 20 7.37 14.84 1.91
N GLU A 21 8.54 14.41 2.31
CA GLU A 21 9.67 14.03 1.46
C GLU A 21 9.87 12.50 1.49
N PRO A 22 10.28 11.84 0.41
CA PRO A 22 10.80 12.40 -0.86
C PRO A 22 9.72 12.73 -1.89
N PHE A 23 8.49 12.29 -1.69
CA PHE A 23 7.30 12.58 -2.50
C PHE A 23 6.08 12.69 -1.59
N HIS A 24 4.98 13.20 -2.11
CA HIS A 24 3.77 13.42 -1.33
C HIS A 24 3.23 12.13 -0.75
N HIS A 25 3.24 12.02 0.57
CA HIS A 25 2.71 10.87 1.32
C HIS A 25 2.24 11.29 2.72
N ILE A 26 1.50 10.41 3.39
CA ILE A 26 1.12 10.57 4.78
C ILE A 26 1.04 9.22 5.48
N ILE A 27 1.43 9.19 6.75
CA ILE A 27 1.35 8.04 7.64
C ILE A 27 0.33 8.38 8.73
N LEU A 28 -0.67 7.50 8.91
CA LEU A 28 -1.82 7.68 9.80
C LEU A 28 -1.95 6.45 10.69
N ASP A 29 -1.60 6.60 11.97
CA ASP A 29 -1.71 5.53 12.95
C ASP A 29 -3.15 5.43 13.50
N ASN A 30 -3.59 4.21 13.83
CA ASN A 30 -4.95 3.96 14.33
C ASN A 30 -6.03 4.55 13.40
N PHE A 31 -5.84 4.40 12.08
CA PHE A 31 -6.67 5.03 11.07
C PHE A 31 -8.13 4.59 11.13
N ILE A 32 -8.38 3.31 11.32
CA ILE A 32 -9.72 2.76 11.50
C ILE A 32 -10.09 2.86 12.99
N GLU A 33 -11.19 3.55 13.27
CA GLU A 33 -11.69 3.79 14.64
C GLU A 33 -12.12 2.50 15.35
N ASP A 34 -12.69 1.56 14.60
CA ASP A 34 -13.09 0.25 15.13
C ASP A 34 -11.87 -0.68 15.19
N GLU A 35 -11.13 -0.64 16.30
CA GLU A 35 -9.97 -1.47 16.56
C GLU A 35 -10.31 -2.97 16.59
N ASN A 36 -11.55 -3.33 17.02
CA ASN A 36 -11.98 -4.72 17.03
C ASN A 36 -12.09 -5.25 15.59
N LEU A 37 -12.65 -4.46 14.67
CA LEU A 37 -12.73 -4.83 13.27
C LEU A 37 -11.33 -5.08 12.68
N VAL A 38 -10.38 -4.17 12.91
CA VAL A 38 -9.00 -4.33 12.40
C VAL A 38 -8.32 -5.57 13.00
N THR A 39 -8.55 -5.82 14.29
CA THR A 39 -8.02 -7.01 14.97
C THR A 39 -8.61 -8.30 14.37
N GLU A 40 -9.90 -8.36 14.11
CA GLU A 40 -10.53 -9.52 13.48
C GLU A 40 -10.04 -9.70 12.02
N VAL A 41 -9.93 -8.63 11.23
CA VAL A 41 -9.34 -8.68 9.88
C VAL A 41 -7.90 -9.23 9.94
N SER A 42 -7.10 -8.77 10.89
CA SER A 42 -5.74 -9.28 11.11
C SER A 42 -5.72 -10.78 11.39
N LYS A 43 -6.68 -11.30 12.17
CA LYS A 43 -6.83 -12.74 12.44
C LYS A 43 -7.32 -13.51 11.21
N GLU A 44 -8.24 -12.94 10.46
CA GLU A 44 -8.81 -13.54 9.25
C GLU A 44 -7.75 -13.75 8.18
N VAL A 45 -6.96 -12.72 7.85
CA VAL A 45 -5.95 -12.82 6.78
C VAL A 45 -4.84 -13.83 7.11
N ARG A 46 -4.55 -14.06 8.40
CA ARG A 46 -3.60 -15.08 8.85
C ARG A 46 -4.10 -16.51 8.67
N LYS A 47 -5.41 -16.71 8.55
CA LYS A 47 -6.02 -18.03 8.34
C LYS A 47 -6.12 -18.41 6.86
N ILE A 48 -5.88 -17.47 5.94
CA ILE A 48 -5.87 -17.73 4.50
C ILE A 48 -4.71 -18.70 4.19
N GLN A 49 -5.06 -19.86 3.63
CA GLN A 49 -4.07 -20.87 3.25
C GLN A 49 -3.31 -20.43 2.00
N ASN A 50 -2.05 -20.88 1.84
CA ASN A 50 -1.19 -20.45 0.74
C ASN A 50 -1.76 -20.78 -0.65
N ASP A 51 -2.50 -21.86 -0.80
CA ASP A 51 -3.18 -22.27 -2.03
C ASP A 51 -4.44 -21.44 -2.38
N GLN A 52 -4.86 -20.56 -1.46
CA GLN A 52 -6.00 -19.68 -1.67
C GLN A 52 -5.58 -18.30 -2.26
N TYR A 53 -4.29 -18.00 -2.33
CA TYR A 53 -3.81 -16.77 -2.94
C TYR A 53 -3.86 -16.85 -4.47
N ASP A 54 -4.05 -15.72 -5.13
CA ASP A 54 -4.14 -15.63 -6.60
C ASP A 54 -2.77 -15.75 -7.26
N PHE A 55 -1.72 -15.33 -6.54
CA PHE A 55 -0.33 -15.43 -7.00
C PHE A 55 0.62 -15.68 -5.84
N ASP A 56 1.74 -16.31 -6.18
CA ASP A 56 2.90 -16.57 -5.30
C ASP A 56 4.17 -16.26 -6.09
N GLU A 57 4.85 -15.17 -5.73
CA GLU A 57 5.92 -14.60 -6.53
C GLU A 57 7.30 -14.88 -5.92
N HIS A 58 8.19 -15.40 -6.76
CA HIS A 58 9.56 -15.78 -6.42
C HIS A 58 10.53 -15.28 -7.49
N TYR A 59 10.62 -13.96 -7.66
CA TYR A 59 11.56 -13.33 -8.59
C TYR A 59 12.69 -12.63 -7.84
N ALA A 60 13.77 -12.28 -8.55
CA ALA A 60 14.90 -11.57 -7.97
C ALA A 60 14.51 -10.21 -7.36
N VAL A 61 13.49 -9.55 -7.92
CA VAL A 61 12.99 -8.24 -7.47
C VAL A 61 11.89 -8.33 -6.41
N GLN A 62 11.23 -9.49 -6.30
CA GLN A 62 10.26 -9.77 -5.23
C GLN A 62 10.19 -11.27 -4.97
N THR A 63 10.21 -11.66 -3.71
CA THR A 63 10.18 -13.06 -3.34
C THR A 63 9.29 -13.31 -2.13
N LYS A 64 8.69 -14.51 -2.10
CA LYS A 64 7.76 -14.95 -1.03
C LYS A 64 6.58 -13.98 -0.81
N LYS A 65 6.16 -13.30 -1.88
CA LYS A 65 5.00 -12.40 -1.88
C LYS A 65 3.80 -13.13 -2.46
N ARG A 66 2.69 -13.10 -1.73
CA ARG A 66 1.39 -13.61 -2.17
C ARG A 66 0.35 -12.51 -2.15
N GLY A 67 -0.62 -12.59 -3.02
CA GLY A 67 -1.75 -11.67 -3.08
C GLY A 67 -3.08 -12.37 -3.33
N LEU A 68 -4.13 -11.84 -2.70
CA LEU A 68 -5.51 -12.24 -2.92
C LEU A 68 -6.36 -11.00 -3.22
N SER A 69 -6.79 -10.88 -4.48
CA SER A 69 -7.54 -9.74 -5.01
C SER A 69 -9.04 -10.06 -5.21
N GLN A 70 -9.42 -11.32 -5.29
CA GLN A 70 -10.79 -11.74 -5.53
C GLN A 70 -11.67 -11.49 -4.30
N ILE A 71 -12.49 -10.41 -4.35
CA ILE A 71 -13.30 -9.94 -3.22
C ILE A 71 -14.23 -11.03 -2.69
N GLU A 72 -14.78 -11.87 -3.56
CA GLU A 72 -15.71 -12.96 -3.21
C GLU A 72 -15.05 -14.01 -2.30
N ARG A 73 -13.73 -14.15 -2.38
CA ARG A 73 -12.93 -15.12 -1.61
C ARG A 73 -12.42 -14.56 -0.30
N LEU A 74 -12.57 -13.25 -0.08
CA LEU A 74 -12.13 -12.60 1.16
C LEU A 74 -13.03 -13.03 2.34
N PRO A 75 -12.45 -13.20 3.54
CA PRO A 75 -13.21 -13.36 4.77
C PRO A 75 -14.14 -12.16 5.05
N GLU A 76 -15.19 -12.39 5.85
CA GLU A 76 -16.28 -11.44 6.01
C GLU A 76 -15.85 -10.06 6.50
N ASN A 77 -15.05 -9.97 7.57
CA ASN A 77 -14.63 -8.66 8.08
C ASN A 77 -13.59 -8.01 7.16
N THR A 78 -12.73 -8.82 6.52
CA THR A 78 -11.80 -8.34 5.50
C THR A 78 -12.55 -7.72 4.33
N LYS A 79 -13.62 -8.37 3.86
CA LYS A 79 -14.49 -7.85 2.80
C LYS A 79 -15.15 -6.52 3.19
N LYS A 80 -15.71 -6.42 4.41
CA LYS A 80 -16.29 -5.16 4.93
C LYS A 80 -15.29 -4.01 4.91
N LEU A 81 -14.03 -4.29 5.26
CA LEU A 81 -12.98 -3.28 5.26
C LEU A 81 -12.58 -2.89 3.83
N VAL A 82 -12.51 -3.85 2.91
CA VAL A 82 -12.30 -3.57 1.48
C VAL A 82 -13.43 -2.71 0.90
N GLU A 83 -14.69 -3.06 1.17
CA GLU A 83 -15.85 -2.27 0.75
C GLU A 83 -15.80 -0.84 1.30
N PHE A 84 -15.34 -0.67 2.54
CA PHE A 84 -15.15 0.66 3.10
C PHE A 84 -14.08 1.45 2.35
N PHE A 85 -12.92 0.87 2.05
CA PHE A 85 -11.87 1.54 1.28
C PHE A 85 -12.30 1.90 -0.16
N GLN A 86 -13.29 1.19 -0.71
CA GLN A 86 -13.89 1.51 -2.01
C GLN A 86 -15.08 2.48 -1.92
N SER A 87 -15.50 2.85 -0.71
CA SER A 87 -16.69 3.68 -0.50
C SER A 87 -16.49 5.15 -0.87
N PRO A 88 -17.60 5.87 -1.19
CA PRO A 88 -17.53 7.32 -1.43
C PRO A 88 -16.93 8.12 -0.27
N VAL A 89 -17.13 7.67 0.98
CA VAL A 89 -16.58 8.34 2.17
C VAL A 89 -15.05 8.29 2.18
N MET A 90 -14.48 7.12 1.83
CA MET A 90 -13.01 6.99 1.76
C MET A 90 -12.43 7.74 0.57
N ILE A 91 -13.10 7.68 -0.59
CA ILE A 91 -12.71 8.43 -1.79
C ILE A 91 -12.70 9.93 -1.50
N GLU A 92 -13.76 10.48 -0.90
CA GLU A 92 -13.83 11.89 -0.53
C GLU A 92 -12.72 12.30 0.43
N TYR A 93 -12.39 11.46 1.42
CA TYR A 93 -11.27 11.69 2.32
C TYR A 93 -9.94 11.75 1.57
N LEU A 94 -9.68 10.79 0.68
CA LEU A 94 -8.46 10.76 -0.13
C LEU A 94 -8.37 11.96 -1.08
N GLU A 95 -9.46 12.34 -1.74
CA GLU A 95 -9.50 13.55 -2.58
C GLU A 95 -9.14 14.81 -1.79
N LYS A 96 -9.65 14.93 -0.57
CA LYS A 96 -9.35 16.06 0.31
C LYS A 96 -7.86 16.12 0.68
N ILE A 97 -7.27 15.01 1.12
CA ILE A 97 -5.87 15.01 1.58
C ILE A 97 -4.87 15.08 0.44
N THR A 98 -5.18 14.50 -0.73
CA THR A 98 -4.26 14.46 -1.86
C THR A 98 -4.42 15.61 -2.84
N GLY A 99 -5.56 16.33 -2.80
CA GLY A 99 -5.92 17.35 -3.79
C GLY A 99 -6.23 16.79 -5.18
N ILE A 100 -6.33 15.46 -5.32
CA ILE A 100 -6.64 14.79 -6.59
C ILE A 100 -8.13 14.52 -6.63
N THR A 101 -8.87 15.16 -7.53
CA THR A 101 -10.31 15.00 -7.69
C THR A 101 -10.67 13.95 -8.75
N GLY A 102 -11.87 13.37 -8.64
CA GLY A 102 -12.35 12.34 -9.56
C GLY A 102 -11.66 10.98 -9.34
N LEU A 103 -11.26 10.71 -8.10
CA LEU A 103 -10.69 9.41 -7.75
C LEU A 103 -11.73 8.30 -7.89
N LEU A 104 -11.30 7.19 -8.45
CA LEU A 104 -12.04 5.96 -8.64
C LEU A 104 -11.33 4.83 -7.92
N ALA A 105 -12.03 4.10 -7.08
CA ALA A 105 -11.51 2.87 -6.52
C ALA A 105 -11.44 1.78 -7.59
N ASP A 106 -10.54 0.83 -7.42
CA ASP A 106 -10.41 -0.34 -8.29
C ASP A 106 -11.35 -1.47 -7.81
N PRO A 107 -12.44 -1.76 -8.53
CA PRO A 107 -13.33 -2.85 -8.14
C PRO A 107 -12.72 -4.24 -8.35
N GLU A 108 -11.68 -4.36 -9.17
CA GLU A 108 -10.99 -5.61 -9.46
C GLU A 108 -9.81 -5.87 -8.51
N LEU A 109 -9.41 -4.84 -7.73
CA LEU A 109 -8.21 -4.87 -6.87
C LEU A 109 -6.96 -5.38 -7.63
N LEU A 110 -6.78 -4.96 -8.90
CA LEU A 110 -5.69 -5.42 -9.76
C LEU A 110 -4.31 -5.13 -9.12
N GLY A 111 -3.64 -6.20 -8.70
CA GLY A 111 -2.37 -6.12 -7.96
C GLY A 111 -2.50 -5.63 -6.51
N GLY A 112 -3.73 -5.36 -6.05
CA GLY A 112 -4.07 -4.94 -4.68
C GLY A 112 -4.69 -6.08 -3.85
N GLY A 113 -5.54 -5.72 -2.89
CA GLY A 113 -6.18 -6.69 -1.98
C GLY A 113 -5.29 -7.09 -0.82
N VAL A 114 -5.42 -8.32 -0.35
CA VAL A 114 -4.59 -8.87 0.74
C VAL A 114 -3.21 -9.21 0.21
N HIS A 115 -2.19 -8.62 0.80
CA HIS A 115 -0.80 -9.00 0.55
C HIS A 115 -0.22 -9.71 1.76
N LYS A 116 0.46 -10.83 1.51
CA LYS A 116 1.25 -11.60 2.48
C LYS A 116 2.70 -11.66 2.02
N MET A 117 3.62 -11.42 2.94
CA MET A 117 5.06 -11.62 2.72
C MET A 117 5.60 -12.49 3.85
N ASP A 118 6.18 -13.64 3.48
CA ASP A 118 6.75 -14.58 4.46
C ASP A 118 8.17 -14.17 4.87
N SER A 119 8.66 -14.72 5.98
CA SER A 119 10.03 -14.54 6.46
C SER A 119 11.06 -14.79 5.36
N GLY A 120 12.06 -13.92 5.25
CA GLY A 120 13.05 -13.90 4.16
C GLY A 120 12.54 -13.27 2.86
N GLY A 121 11.26 -12.87 2.79
CA GLY A 121 10.70 -12.20 1.61
C GLY A 121 11.10 -10.74 1.52
N HIS A 122 11.14 -10.20 0.30
CA HIS A 122 11.45 -8.80 0.03
C HIS A 122 10.73 -8.30 -1.23
N LEU A 123 10.66 -7.00 -1.36
CA LEU A 123 10.15 -6.30 -2.54
C LEU A 123 11.14 -5.17 -2.88
N ALA A 124 11.85 -5.29 -4.00
CA ALA A 124 12.82 -4.30 -4.43
C ALA A 124 12.17 -2.92 -4.59
N VAL A 125 12.98 -1.87 -4.52
CA VAL A 125 12.50 -0.50 -4.75
C VAL A 125 12.04 -0.36 -6.19
N HIS A 126 10.86 0.25 -6.38
CA HIS A 126 10.24 0.39 -7.68
C HIS A 126 9.32 1.62 -7.73
N ALA A 127 9.07 2.10 -8.95
CA ALA A 127 7.88 2.86 -9.26
C ALA A 127 6.78 1.88 -9.72
N ASP A 128 5.56 2.12 -9.30
CA ASP A 128 4.42 1.28 -9.67
C ASP A 128 4.03 1.41 -11.15
N PHE A 129 3.29 0.42 -11.69
CA PHE A 129 2.64 0.58 -12.98
C PHE A 129 1.67 1.79 -12.94
N ASN A 130 1.59 2.50 -14.06
CA ASN A 130 0.93 3.81 -14.13
C ASN A 130 -0.50 3.80 -14.68
N ILE A 131 -0.90 2.76 -15.42
CA ILE A 131 -2.21 2.68 -16.09
C ILE A 131 -2.84 1.30 -15.82
N HIS A 132 -4.11 1.29 -15.42
CA HIS A 132 -4.88 0.07 -15.22
C HIS A 132 -5.18 -0.62 -16.57
N MET A 133 -4.79 -1.88 -16.70
CA MET A 133 -4.81 -2.59 -17.99
C MET A 133 -6.20 -2.74 -18.61
N ASN A 134 -7.23 -2.95 -17.78
CA ASN A 134 -8.58 -3.24 -18.28
C ASN A 134 -9.38 -1.96 -18.55
N THR A 135 -9.14 -0.90 -17.76
CA THR A 135 -9.93 0.35 -17.86
C THR A 135 -9.20 1.47 -18.60
N GLY A 136 -7.87 1.41 -18.72
CA GLY A 136 -7.04 2.51 -19.22
C GLY A 136 -6.93 3.69 -18.26
N TYR A 137 -7.44 3.59 -17.02
CA TYR A 137 -7.39 4.67 -16.04
C TYR A 137 -5.99 4.83 -15.45
N HIS A 138 -5.65 6.08 -15.15
CA HIS A 138 -4.35 6.44 -14.59
C HIS A 138 -4.30 6.20 -13.09
N ARG A 139 -3.33 5.42 -12.63
CA ARG A 139 -3.11 5.17 -11.18
C ARG A 139 -2.57 6.43 -10.53
N ARG A 140 -3.22 6.89 -9.45
CA ARG A 140 -2.93 8.18 -8.84
C ARG A 140 -2.51 8.11 -7.39
N VAL A 141 -3.09 7.19 -6.64
CA VAL A 141 -2.90 7.08 -5.19
C VAL A 141 -2.84 5.62 -4.79
N ASN A 142 -1.91 5.29 -3.90
CA ASN A 142 -1.91 4.06 -3.14
C ASN A 142 -2.33 4.33 -1.70
N ALA A 143 -3.06 3.39 -1.13
CA ALA A 143 -3.35 3.32 0.29
C ALA A 143 -3.03 1.92 0.81
N LEU A 144 -2.10 1.81 1.76
CA LEU A 144 -1.64 0.55 2.33
C LEU A 144 -2.02 0.52 3.82
N LEU A 145 -2.96 -0.35 4.19
CA LEU A 145 -3.32 -0.59 5.59
C LEU A 145 -2.59 -1.81 6.11
N TYR A 146 -1.75 -1.64 7.13
CA TYR A 146 -1.01 -2.72 7.74
C TYR A 146 -1.81 -3.45 8.82
N LEU A 147 -1.58 -4.78 8.91
CA LEU A 147 -2.38 -5.69 9.72
C LEU A 147 -1.54 -6.53 10.70
N ASN A 148 -0.42 -5.99 11.18
CA ASN A 148 0.53 -6.76 11.98
C ASN A 148 0.58 -6.25 13.43
N PRO A 149 -0.14 -6.90 14.36
CA PRO A 149 0.00 -6.63 15.79
C PRO A 149 1.41 -7.03 16.25
N ASP A 150 1.91 -6.31 17.26
CA ASP A 150 3.17 -6.62 17.95
C ASP A 150 4.40 -6.75 17.03
N TRP A 151 4.38 -6.08 15.86
CA TRP A 151 5.48 -6.11 14.91
C TRP A 151 6.75 -5.53 15.52
N GLN A 152 7.83 -6.31 15.50
CA GLN A 152 9.11 -5.89 16.04
C GLN A 152 9.96 -5.21 14.95
N ALA A 153 10.63 -4.12 15.32
CA ALA A 153 11.47 -3.37 14.37
C ALA A 153 12.62 -4.23 13.79
N GLU A 154 13.13 -5.16 14.59
CA GLU A 154 14.20 -6.09 14.22
C GLU A 154 13.81 -7.09 13.13
N TRP A 155 12.52 -7.25 12.89
CA TRP A 155 12.02 -8.10 11.81
C TRP A 155 12.11 -7.43 10.44
N GLY A 156 12.39 -6.12 10.40
CA GLY A 156 12.43 -5.35 9.16
C GLY A 156 11.07 -5.19 8.50
N GLY A 157 11.04 -5.17 7.18
CA GLY A 157 9.80 -5.07 6.39
C GLY A 157 9.18 -3.68 6.39
N GLU A 158 9.92 -2.65 6.79
CA GLU A 158 9.50 -1.27 6.67
C GLU A 158 9.28 -0.91 5.21
N LEU A 159 8.20 -0.22 4.92
CA LEU A 159 8.07 0.47 3.64
C LEU A 159 9.12 1.58 3.60
N GLN A 160 10.02 1.49 2.65
CA GLN A 160 11.04 2.50 2.40
C GLN A 160 10.61 3.42 1.27
N LEU A 161 10.76 4.74 1.48
CA LEU A 161 10.50 5.77 0.48
C LEU A 161 11.83 6.44 0.11
N TRP A 162 12.16 6.40 -1.18
CA TRP A 162 13.46 6.81 -1.70
C TRP A 162 13.34 8.05 -2.58
N ASP A 163 14.40 8.87 -2.64
CA ASP A 163 14.50 9.94 -3.63
C ASP A 163 14.62 9.37 -5.05
N GLU A 164 14.26 10.19 -6.04
CA GLU A 164 14.30 9.84 -7.45
C GLU A 164 15.70 9.37 -7.91
N ALA A 165 16.75 9.94 -7.33
CA ALA A 165 18.14 9.60 -7.67
C ALA A 165 18.62 8.29 -7.00
N MET A 166 17.80 7.64 -6.17
CA MET A 166 18.15 6.44 -5.41
C MET A 166 19.40 6.61 -4.51
N ILE A 167 19.62 7.83 -4.00
CA ILE A 167 20.77 8.14 -3.15
C ILE A 167 20.41 7.94 -1.67
N LYS A 168 19.19 8.35 -1.29
CA LYS A 168 18.76 8.37 0.11
C LYS A 168 17.36 7.78 0.29
N CYS A 169 17.25 6.86 1.25
CA CYS A 169 15.96 6.49 1.83
C CYS A 169 15.57 7.58 2.84
N HIS A 170 14.48 8.31 2.55
CA HIS A 170 14.02 9.42 3.39
C HIS A 170 13.13 8.96 4.53
N GLU A 171 12.31 7.94 4.29
CA GLU A 171 11.33 7.44 5.26
C GLU A 171 11.36 5.92 5.34
N LYS A 172 11.21 5.38 6.54
CA LYS A 172 11.06 3.94 6.82
C LYS A 172 9.84 3.74 7.71
N VAL A 173 8.82 3.13 7.16
CA VAL A 173 7.52 2.97 7.82
C VAL A 173 7.33 1.54 8.28
N LEU A 174 7.36 1.31 9.60
CA LEU A 174 7.06 -0.01 10.19
C LEU A 174 5.62 -0.44 9.86
N PRO A 175 5.40 -1.69 9.45
CA PRO A 175 4.09 -2.20 9.04
C PRO A 175 3.21 -2.61 10.22
N ILE A 176 3.02 -1.73 11.21
CA ILE A 176 2.25 -2.02 12.43
C ILE A 176 0.74 -2.04 12.20
N LEU A 177 0.02 -2.71 13.08
CA LEU A 177 -1.44 -2.82 13.00
C LEU A 177 -2.13 -1.45 12.93
N ASN A 178 -3.13 -1.33 12.04
CA ASN A 178 -3.95 -0.14 11.87
C ASN A 178 -3.19 1.14 11.44
N ARG A 179 -1.99 0.99 10.88
CA ARG A 179 -1.26 2.06 10.22
C ARG A 179 -1.65 2.11 8.76
N LEU A 180 -2.17 3.26 8.32
CA LEU A 180 -2.42 3.55 6.91
C LEU A 180 -1.29 4.41 6.36
N VAL A 181 -0.76 4.03 5.21
CA VAL A 181 0.15 4.86 4.42
C VAL A 181 -0.54 5.22 3.12
N VAL A 182 -0.67 6.52 2.85
CA VAL A 182 -1.22 7.02 1.59
C VAL A 182 -0.12 7.77 0.86
N PHE A 183 0.09 7.47 -0.41
CA PHE A 183 1.08 8.18 -1.22
C PHE A 183 0.63 8.33 -2.67
N ARG A 184 1.12 9.43 -3.28
CA ARG A 184 0.89 9.75 -4.68
C ARG A 184 1.71 8.81 -5.58
N ILE A 185 1.14 8.42 -6.72
CA ILE A 185 1.80 7.60 -7.75
C ILE A 185 2.26 8.48 -8.90
N THR A 186 3.57 8.50 -9.06
CA THR A 186 4.34 9.10 -10.15
C THR A 186 5.54 8.20 -10.42
N ASP A 187 6.23 8.38 -11.54
CA ASP A 187 7.36 7.52 -11.93
C ASP A 187 8.59 7.72 -11.02
N ASP A 188 8.59 8.80 -10.23
CA ASP A 188 9.60 9.15 -9.22
C ASP A 188 9.17 8.78 -7.77
N ALA A 189 7.97 8.22 -7.58
CA ALA A 189 7.52 7.77 -6.26
C ALA A 189 8.10 6.38 -5.91
N LEU A 190 9.42 6.35 -5.69
CA LEU A 190 10.19 5.13 -5.51
C LEU A 190 10.03 4.55 -4.11
N HIS A 191 9.54 3.33 -4.04
CA HIS A 191 9.24 2.67 -2.76
C HIS A 191 9.42 1.15 -2.83
N GLY A 192 9.53 0.52 -1.65
CA GLY A 192 9.65 -0.93 -1.53
C GLY A 192 9.96 -1.34 -0.08
N HIS A 193 10.25 -2.60 0.12
CA HIS A 193 10.89 -3.11 1.36
C HIS A 193 11.99 -4.10 0.93
N PRO A 194 13.12 -3.55 0.44
CA PRO A 194 14.13 -4.32 -0.27
C PRO A 194 14.98 -5.22 0.63
N ASP A 195 14.92 -5.00 1.95
CA ASP A 195 15.62 -5.87 2.90
C ASP A 195 14.75 -7.11 3.19
N PRO A 196 15.34 -8.33 3.13
CA PRO A 196 14.61 -9.54 3.48
C PRO A 196 14.06 -9.47 4.91
N LEU A 197 12.81 -9.91 5.10
CA LEU A 197 12.22 -10.01 6.42
C LEU A 197 13.03 -10.96 7.32
N ASN A 198 13.31 -10.51 8.53
CA ASN A 198 13.99 -11.29 9.57
C ASN A 198 13.01 -11.70 10.68
N SER A 199 11.75 -11.90 10.35
CA SER A 199 10.73 -12.38 11.29
C SER A 199 10.90 -13.88 11.54
N PRO A 200 10.36 -14.43 12.63
CA PRO A 200 10.21 -15.87 12.80
C PRO A 200 9.51 -16.52 11.57
N GLU A 201 9.80 -17.79 11.29
CA GLU A 201 9.30 -18.48 10.10
C GLU A 201 7.77 -18.54 10.02
N ASP A 202 7.10 -18.55 11.16
CA ASP A 202 5.63 -18.56 11.31
C ASP A 202 5.01 -17.16 11.34
N VAL A 203 5.83 -16.10 11.26
CA VAL A 203 5.38 -14.70 11.27
C VAL A 203 5.54 -14.08 9.90
N SER A 204 4.41 -13.80 9.24
CA SER A 204 4.36 -13.10 7.96
C SER A 204 3.91 -11.65 8.13
N ARG A 205 4.31 -10.78 7.18
CA ARG A 205 3.88 -9.40 7.07
C ARG A 205 2.64 -9.32 6.20
N TYR A 206 1.57 -8.72 6.73
CA TYR A 206 0.29 -8.57 6.05
C TYR A 206 -0.07 -7.10 5.84
N SER A 207 -0.69 -6.81 4.69
CA SER A 207 -1.31 -5.51 4.41
C SER A 207 -2.53 -5.68 3.51
N LEU A 208 -3.44 -4.70 3.56
CA LEU A 208 -4.42 -4.45 2.50
C LEU A 208 -3.90 -3.31 1.64
N ALA A 209 -3.84 -3.54 0.33
CA ALA A 209 -3.40 -2.57 -0.65
C ALA A 209 -4.57 -2.13 -1.53
N PHE A 210 -4.76 -0.82 -1.63
CA PHE A 210 -5.81 -0.19 -2.43
C PHE A 210 -5.20 0.81 -3.39
N TYR A 211 -5.65 0.77 -4.64
CA TYR A 211 -5.18 1.65 -5.69
C TYR A 211 -6.34 2.49 -6.20
N TYR A 212 -6.07 3.78 -6.35
CA TYR A 212 -7.09 4.73 -6.81
C TYR A 212 -6.61 5.38 -8.09
N TYR A 213 -7.56 5.55 -9.00
CA TYR A 213 -7.33 5.96 -10.37
C TYR A 213 -8.11 7.22 -10.69
N THR A 214 -7.75 7.88 -11.79
CA THR A 214 -8.57 8.87 -12.47
C THR A 214 -8.68 8.50 -13.94
N GLN A 215 -9.76 8.93 -14.62
CA GLN A 215 -9.91 8.68 -16.06
C GLN A 215 -8.76 9.30 -16.87
N ASP A 216 -8.24 10.40 -16.41
CA ASP A 216 -7.11 11.11 -17.02
C ASP A 216 -6.24 11.75 -15.94
N ARG A 217 -5.05 12.25 -16.31
CA ARG A 217 -4.14 12.98 -15.43
C ARG A 217 -3.54 14.19 -16.16
N PRO A 218 -3.01 15.20 -15.44
CA PRO A 218 -2.39 16.38 -16.06
C PRO A 218 -1.33 15.98 -17.10
N GLU A 219 -1.32 16.67 -18.25
CA GLU A 219 -0.41 16.35 -19.37
C GLU A 219 1.06 16.23 -18.95
N LYS A 220 1.52 17.10 -18.04
CA LYS A 220 2.88 17.07 -17.51
C LYS A 220 3.24 15.82 -16.69
N GLU A 221 2.24 15.03 -16.31
CA GLU A 221 2.37 13.80 -15.51
C GLU A 221 2.10 12.55 -16.35
N LYS A 222 1.70 12.71 -17.62
CA LYS A 222 1.42 11.59 -18.51
C LYS A 222 2.71 10.92 -18.94
N ALA A 223 2.75 9.61 -18.84
CA ALA A 223 3.76 8.75 -19.41
C ALA A 223 3.08 7.62 -20.20
N PRO A 224 3.75 7.03 -21.20
CA PRO A 224 3.29 5.78 -21.81
C PRO A 224 3.06 4.71 -20.76
N PHE A 225 2.18 3.74 -21.07
CA PHE A 225 2.00 2.58 -20.18
C PHE A 225 3.34 1.89 -19.90
N HIS A 226 3.59 1.60 -18.63
CA HIS A 226 4.67 0.75 -18.17
C HIS A 226 4.24 -0.10 -16.99
N TRP A 227 4.86 -1.25 -16.85
CA TRP A 227 4.81 -2.07 -15.64
C TRP A 227 5.62 -1.44 -14.51
N ALA A 228 5.68 -2.08 -13.35
CA ALA A 228 6.58 -1.64 -12.29
C ALA A 228 8.01 -1.46 -12.82
N ILE A 229 8.60 -0.29 -12.55
CA ILE A 229 9.97 0.05 -12.93
C ILE A 229 10.85 -0.20 -11.72
N TRP A 230 11.71 -1.19 -11.82
CA TRP A 230 12.58 -1.63 -10.73
C TRP A 230 13.85 -0.80 -10.67
N HIS A 231 14.26 -0.42 -9.45
CA HIS A 231 15.45 0.37 -9.21
C HIS A 231 16.42 -0.37 -8.30
N GLN A 232 17.70 -0.33 -8.69
CA GLN A 232 18.76 -0.88 -7.84
C GLN A 232 19.16 0.15 -6.79
N ARG A 233 19.13 -0.23 -5.52
CA ARG A 233 19.60 0.63 -4.43
C ARG A 233 21.13 0.60 -4.30
N PRO A 234 21.76 1.66 -3.76
CA PRO A 234 23.21 1.68 -3.52
C PRO A 234 23.65 0.52 -2.61
N GLY A 235 24.61 -0.27 -3.09
CA GLY A 235 25.17 -1.41 -2.33
C GLY A 235 24.27 -2.64 -2.21
N GLY A 236 23.10 -2.66 -2.87
CA GLY A 236 22.17 -3.78 -2.91
C GLY A 236 22.28 -4.61 -4.19
N ILE A 237 21.74 -5.85 -4.14
CA ILE A 237 21.60 -6.69 -5.34
C ILE A 237 20.41 -6.20 -6.19
N PHE A 238 19.40 -5.62 -5.51
CA PHE A 238 18.28 -4.86 -6.04
C PHE A 238 17.78 -3.86 -4.99
#